data_5ab7645bdd0cdae00b1de3d75147f443
#
_entry.id   5ab7645bdd0cdae00b1de3d75147f443
#
_cell.length_a   1.000
_cell.length_b   1.000
_cell.length_c   1.000
_cell.angle_alpha   90.00
_cell.angle_beta   90.00
_cell.angle_gamma   90.00
#
_symmetry.space_group_name_H-M   'P 1'
#
loop_
_entity.id
_entity.type
_entity.pdbx_description
1 polymer ?
#
loop_
_entity_poly.entity_id
_entity_poly.type
_entity_poly.pdbx_seq_one_letter_code
_entity_poly.pdbx_strand_id
1 'polypeptide(L)'
;MMEQETELFIEQLRKGDRAACQRLVGDYGPAVFQMVRRIVERQEDAEEVWQDVFVKALRGIGSYDNRKASLSTWLCRIAYHESLNFVRTRKPDIVYMDEHDLGLNSLDDTPEENAGNSHTVEALEEALEMLPPHELAAITMFYYDNMSLADIAYVTGSNPSTVGSQLCRIRKKLYRMIKSKHA
;
A
#
# COMPACT_ATOMS: atom_id res chain seq x y z
N MET A 1 14.70 25.46 -0.23
CA MET A 1 15.84 24.62 -0.66
C MET A 1 15.36 23.25 -1.10
N MET A 2 14.76 22.42 -0.22
CA MET A 2 14.26 21.07 -0.60
C MET A 2 13.17 21.05 -1.68
N GLU A 3 12.26 22.02 -1.72
CA GLU A 3 11.22 22.10 -2.76
C GLU A 3 11.83 22.38 -4.16
N GLN A 4 12.80 23.26 -4.26
CA GLN A 4 13.48 23.57 -5.51
C GLN A 4 14.29 22.38 -6.06
N GLU A 5 14.92 21.60 -5.18
CA GLU A 5 15.63 20.37 -5.59
C GLU A 5 14.66 19.32 -6.13
N THR A 6 13.50 19.19 -5.49
CA THR A 6 12.45 18.27 -5.94
C THR A 6 11.88 18.70 -7.30
N GLU A 7 11.60 19.98 -7.49
CA GLU A 7 11.12 20.49 -8.78
C GLU A 7 12.13 20.26 -9.90
N LEU A 8 13.41 20.56 -9.67
CA LEU A 8 14.47 20.32 -10.64
C LEU A 8 14.58 18.83 -10.99
N PHE A 9 14.48 17.96 -9.99
CA PHE A 9 14.50 16.51 -10.21
C PHE A 9 13.31 16.04 -11.06
N ILE A 10 12.11 16.53 -10.78
CA ILE A 10 10.93 16.23 -11.59
C ILE A 10 11.06 16.74 -13.03
N GLU A 11 11.63 17.93 -13.23
CA GLU A 11 11.91 18.44 -14.57
C GLU A 11 12.91 17.57 -15.35
N GLN A 12 13.96 17.10 -14.68
CA GLN A 12 14.92 16.19 -15.29
C GLN A 12 14.25 14.86 -15.70
N LEU A 13 13.38 14.32 -14.84
CA LEU A 13 12.59 13.12 -15.16
C LEU A 13 11.67 13.36 -16.37
N ARG A 14 11.00 14.51 -16.44
CA ARG A 14 10.15 14.88 -17.59
C ARG A 14 10.93 14.99 -18.91
N LYS A 15 12.20 15.39 -18.84
CA LYS A 15 13.11 15.44 -19.99
C LYS A 15 13.70 14.08 -20.35
N GLY A 16 13.45 13.04 -19.55
CA GLY A 16 14.01 11.71 -19.74
C GLY A 16 15.51 11.62 -19.43
N ASP A 17 16.01 12.49 -18.52
CA ASP A 17 17.40 12.46 -18.10
C ASP A 17 17.74 11.10 -17.49
N ARG A 18 18.78 10.46 -18.02
CA ARG A 18 19.16 9.10 -17.62
C ARG A 18 19.62 9.01 -16.17
N ALA A 19 20.34 10.00 -15.68
CA ALA A 19 20.83 10.03 -14.31
C ALA A 19 19.65 10.22 -13.33
N ALA A 20 18.69 11.10 -13.68
CA ALA A 20 17.47 11.26 -12.90
C ALA A 20 16.61 9.99 -12.87
N CYS A 21 16.49 9.29 -14.00
CA CYS A 21 15.77 8.00 -14.04
C CYS A 21 16.46 6.94 -13.18
N GLN A 22 17.78 6.82 -13.21
CA GLN A 22 18.54 5.91 -12.37
C GLN A 22 18.38 6.26 -10.88
N ARG A 23 18.44 7.53 -10.54
CA ARG A 23 18.21 8.01 -9.17
C ARG A 23 16.80 7.68 -8.70
N LEU A 24 15.77 7.87 -9.52
CA LEU A 24 14.39 7.51 -9.19
C LEU A 24 14.28 6.04 -8.79
N VAL A 25 14.84 5.15 -9.60
CA VAL A 25 14.81 3.71 -9.31
C VAL A 25 15.66 3.37 -8.08
N GLY A 26 16.81 4.01 -7.90
CA GLY A 26 17.69 3.79 -6.75
C GLY A 26 17.04 4.22 -5.43
N ASP A 27 16.48 5.43 -5.39
CA ASP A 27 15.95 6.04 -4.16
C ASP A 27 14.59 5.43 -3.76
N TYR A 28 13.73 5.10 -4.72
CA TYR A 28 12.35 4.65 -4.47
C TYR A 28 12.13 3.16 -4.75
N GLY A 29 13.06 2.50 -5.44
CA GLY A 29 12.93 1.10 -5.84
C GLY A 29 12.62 0.15 -4.69
N PRO A 30 13.34 0.19 -3.56
CA PRO A 30 13.06 -0.69 -2.42
C PRO A 30 11.65 -0.52 -1.86
N ALA A 31 11.18 0.72 -1.66
CA ALA A 31 9.85 0.99 -1.13
C ALA A 31 8.74 0.54 -2.09
N VAL A 32 8.92 0.79 -3.39
CA VAL A 32 8.00 0.32 -4.44
C VAL A 32 7.96 -1.20 -4.47
N PHE A 33 9.11 -1.87 -4.39
CA PHE A 33 9.17 -3.34 -4.38
C PHE A 33 8.47 -3.94 -3.16
N GLN A 34 8.66 -3.34 -1.98
CA GLN A 34 7.94 -3.76 -0.77
C GLN A 34 6.43 -3.65 -0.93
N MET A 35 5.93 -2.56 -1.52
CA MET A 35 4.50 -2.40 -1.81
C MET A 35 3.99 -3.50 -2.74
N VAL A 36 4.71 -3.78 -3.82
CA VAL A 36 4.35 -4.84 -4.77
C VAL A 36 4.33 -6.20 -4.07
N ARG A 37 5.34 -6.52 -3.25
CA ARG A 37 5.45 -7.81 -2.54
C ARG A 37 4.34 -8.06 -1.51
N ARG A 38 3.68 -7.04 -1.00
CA ARG A 38 2.50 -7.19 -0.13
C ARG A 38 1.27 -7.75 -0.86
N ILE A 39 1.24 -7.59 -2.19
CA ILE A 39 0.07 -7.94 -3.03
C ILE A 39 0.40 -9.12 -3.94
N VAL A 40 1.63 -9.19 -4.46
CA VAL A 40 2.10 -10.20 -5.39
C VAL A 40 2.99 -11.20 -4.67
N GLU A 41 2.53 -12.44 -4.56
CA GLU A 41 3.18 -13.47 -3.73
C GLU A 41 4.50 -13.98 -4.33
N ARG A 42 4.52 -14.25 -5.65
CA ARG A 42 5.71 -14.80 -6.31
C ARG A 42 6.71 -13.71 -6.60
N GLN A 43 7.99 -14.00 -6.31
CA GLN A 43 9.05 -13.02 -6.48
C GLN A 43 9.22 -12.60 -7.94
N GLU A 44 9.23 -13.55 -8.87
CA GLU A 44 9.40 -13.27 -10.30
C GLU A 44 8.28 -12.35 -10.83
N ASP A 45 7.05 -12.63 -10.40
CA ASP A 45 5.89 -11.81 -10.75
C ASP A 45 5.99 -10.40 -10.14
N ALA A 46 6.50 -10.30 -8.92
CA ALA A 46 6.70 -9.01 -8.25
C ALA A 46 7.79 -8.17 -8.94
N GLU A 47 8.85 -8.81 -9.44
CA GLU A 47 9.90 -8.14 -10.21
C GLU A 47 9.36 -7.60 -11.54
N GLU A 48 8.48 -8.36 -12.23
CA GLU A 48 7.79 -7.91 -13.44
C GLU A 48 6.92 -6.68 -13.15
N VAL A 49 6.06 -6.76 -12.13
CA VAL A 49 5.19 -5.64 -11.73
C VAL A 49 5.99 -4.42 -11.31
N TRP A 50 7.10 -4.61 -10.58
CA TRP A 50 7.99 -3.54 -10.16
C TRP A 50 8.59 -2.78 -11.37
N GLN A 51 9.03 -3.50 -12.39
CA GLN A 51 9.52 -2.88 -13.64
C GLN A 51 8.41 -2.09 -14.33
N ASP A 52 7.21 -2.66 -14.43
CA ASP A 52 6.05 -2.00 -15.04
C ASP A 52 5.66 -0.72 -14.31
N VAL A 53 5.76 -0.71 -12.97
CA VAL A 53 5.53 0.49 -12.16
C VAL A 53 6.45 1.63 -12.58
N PHE A 54 7.76 1.39 -12.74
CA PHE A 54 8.69 2.44 -13.15
C PHE A 54 8.50 2.87 -14.60
N VAL A 55 8.18 1.95 -15.50
CA VAL A 55 7.82 2.30 -16.89
C VAL A 55 6.59 3.21 -16.91
N LYS A 56 5.55 2.90 -16.14
CA LYS A 56 4.34 3.73 -16.04
C LYS A 56 4.61 5.06 -15.35
N ALA A 57 5.40 5.04 -14.28
CA ALA A 57 5.80 6.26 -13.58
C ALA A 57 6.53 7.24 -14.52
N LEU A 58 7.52 6.76 -15.26
CA LEU A 58 8.27 7.61 -16.20
C LEU A 58 7.39 8.14 -17.34
N ARG A 59 6.47 7.33 -17.86
CA ARG A 59 5.49 7.79 -18.86
C ARG A 59 4.49 8.80 -18.29
N GLY A 60 4.10 8.63 -17.04
CA GLY A 60 3.11 9.44 -16.35
C GLY A 60 3.66 10.64 -15.58
N ILE A 61 4.98 10.83 -15.52
CA ILE A 61 5.62 11.88 -14.71
C ILE A 61 5.17 13.30 -15.06
N GLY A 62 4.74 13.50 -16.30
CA GLY A 62 4.16 14.78 -16.74
C GLY A 62 2.89 15.18 -15.99
N SER A 63 2.13 14.21 -15.48
CA SER A 63 0.89 14.42 -14.74
C SER A 63 1.09 14.47 -13.21
N TYR A 64 2.31 14.23 -12.72
CA TYR A 64 2.62 14.31 -11.31
C TYR A 64 2.48 15.75 -10.79
N ASP A 65 1.76 15.88 -9.67
CA ASP A 65 1.52 17.16 -8.97
C ASP A 65 1.93 17.01 -7.49
N ASN A 66 3.03 17.67 -7.12
CA ASN A 66 3.59 17.65 -5.77
C ASN A 66 2.67 18.25 -4.69
N ARG A 67 1.66 19.03 -5.09
CA ARG A 67 0.66 19.59 -4.18
C ARG A 67 -0.37 18.56 -3.72
N LYS A 68 -0.52 17.46 -4.46
CA LYS A 68 -1.49 16.39 -4.16
C LYS A 68 -0.89 15.29 -3.30
N ALA A 69 0.34 14.93 -3.56
CA ALA A 69 1.04 13.87 -2.83
C ALA A 69 2.55 13.97 -3.03
N SER A 70 3.31 13.40 -2.11
CA SER A 70 4.75 13.21 -2.29
C SER A 70 5.04 12.28 -3.47
N LEU A 71 6.25 12.36 -4.05
CA LEU A 71 6.65 11.45 -5.12
C LEU A 71 6.60 9.98 -4.67
N SER A 72 6.97 9.71 -3.43
CA SER A 72 6.87 8.37 -2.84
C SER A 72 5.42 7.89 -2.79
N THR A 73 4.49 8.71 -2.28
CA THR A 73 3.07 8.38 -2.21
C THR A 73 2.47 8.16 -3.61
N TRP A 74 2.87 8.98 -4.59
CA TRP A 74 2.43 8.83 -5.97
C TRP A 74 2.95 7.54 -6.61
N LEU A 75 4.21 7.16 -6.38
CA LEU A 75 4.77 5.88 -6.83
C LEU A 75 4.08 4.69 -6.15
N CYS A 76 3.82 4.77 -4.84
CA CYS A 76 3.06 3.76 -4.11
C CYS A 76 1.66 3.56 -4.69
N ARG A 77 0.99 4.64 -5.13
CA ARG A 77 -0.31 4.54 -5.82
C ARG A 77 -0.20 3.73 -7.10
N ILE A 78 0.80 3.98 -7.93
CA ILE A 78 1.03 3.23 -9.17
C ILE A 78 1.29 1.75 -8.82
N ALA A 79 2.18 1.49 -7.85
CA ALA A 79 2.53 0.15 -7.42
C ALA A 79 1.30 -0.64 -6.89
N TYR A 80 0.48 -0.01 -6.07
CA TYR A 80 -0.74 -0.60 -5.53
C TYR A 80 -1.71 -1.03 -6.63
N HIS A 81 -2.03 -0.12 -7.56
CA HIS A 81 -2.98 -0.41 -8.63
C HIS A 81 -2.45 -1.42 -9.65
N GLU A 82 -1.16 -1.37 -10.01
CA GLU A 82 -0.55 -2.36 -10.90
C GLU A 82 -0.54 -3.75 -10.28
N SER A 83 -0.19 -3.84 -9.00
CA SER A 83 -0.19 -5.12 -8.29
C SER A 83 -1.59 -5.73 -8.21
N LEU A 84 -2.62 -4.94 -7.88
CA LEU A 84 -4.00 -5.42 -7.86
C LEU A 84 -4.49 -5.84 -9.25
N ASN A 85 -4.17 -5.06 -10.29
CA ASN A 85 -4.51 -5.42 -11.67
C ASN A 85 -3.85 -6.73 -12.09
N PHE A 86 -2.57 -6.91 -11.75
CA PHE A 86 -1.82 -8.13 -12.05
C PHE A 86 -2.48 -9.35 -11.40
N VAL A 87 -2.79 -9.29 -10.10
CA VAL A 87 -3.43 -10.40 -9.39
C VAL A 87 -4.82 -10.69 -9.95
N ARG A 88 -5.61 -9.66 -10.22
CA ARG A 88 -6.95 -9.80 -10.80
C ARG A 88 -6.95 -10.47 -12.16
N THR A 89 -5.96 -10.18 -13.02
CA THR A 89 -5.87 -10.79 -14.35
C THR A 89 -5.43 -12.25 -14.31
N ARG A 90 -4.62 -12.64 -13.33
CA ARG A 90 -4.13 -14.01 -13.17
C ARG A 90 -5.05 -14.92 -12.34
N LYS A 91 -5.82 -14.34 -11.43
CA LYS A 91 -6.79 -15.06 -10.56
C LYS A 91 -8.18 -14.40 -10.68
N PRO A 92 -8.90 -14.57 -11.80
CA PRO A 92 -10.20 -13.91 -12.02
C PRO A 92 -11.28 -14.29 -11.00
N ASP A 93 -11.13 -15.43 -10.32
CA ASP A 93 -12.08 -15.88 -9.29
C ASP A 93 -11.93 -15.12 -7.94
N ILE A 94 -10.88 -14.32 -7.76
CA ILE A 94 -10.76 -13.45 -6.61
C ILE A 94 -11.42 -12.12 -6.96
N VAL A 95 -12.73 -12.05 -6.79
CA VAL A 95 -13.48 -10.80 -6.82
C VAL A 95 -13.07 -10.01 -5.59
N TYR A 96 -12.12 -9.11 -5.74
CA TYR A 96 -11.96 -8.03 -4.77
C TYR A 96 -13.18 -7.11 -4.96
N MET A 97 -14.26 -7.43 -4.23
CA MET A 97 -15.38 -6.51 -4.13
C MET A 97 -14.82 -5.22 -3.55
N ASP A 98 -14.85 -4.16 -4.35
CA ASP A 98 -14.85 -2.81 -3.83
C ASP A 98 -16.09 -2.73 -2.92
N GLU A 99 -15.90 -3.02 -1.64
CA GLU A 99 -16.92 -2.85 -0.61
C GLU A 99 -17.12 -1.34 -0.36
N HIS A 100 -17.55 -0.63 -1.40
CA HIS A 100 -18.07 0.72 -1.27
C HIS A 100 -19.44 0.75 -0.57
N ASP A 101 -20.02 -0.42 -0.27
CA ASP A 101 -21.39 -0.52 0.19
C ASP A 101 -21.59 -1.59 1.25
N LEU A 102 -21.09 -1.38 2.44
CA LEU A 102 -21.70 -1.95 3.64
C LEU A 102 -21.57 -0.93 4.76
N GLY A 103 -22.58 -0.10 4.86
CA GLY A 103 -22.86 0.69 6.05
C GLY A 103 -22.98 -0.24 7.25
N LEU A 104 -21.96 -0.26 8.09
CA LEU A 104 -22.03 -0.87 9.40
C LEU A 104 -21.56 0.13 10.44
N ASN A 105 -22.55 0.53 11.21
CA ASN A 105 -22.49 1.39 12.37
C ASN A 105 -21.34 1.02 13.32
N SER A 106 -20.75 2.08 13.84
CA SER A 106 -19.93 2.15 15.03
C SER A 106 -20.37 1.17 16.11
N LEU A 107 -19.44 0.32 16.54
CA LEU A 107 -19.41 -0.18 17.90
C LEU A 107 -18.00 0.05 18.43
N ASP A 108 -17.98 0.90 19.41
CA ASP A 108 -16.88 1.21 20.30
C ASP A 108 -16.47 -0.08 21.02
N ASP A 109 -15.34 -0.64 20.64
CA ASP A 109 -14.59 -1.59 21.45
C ASP A 109 -13.11 -1.30 21.17
N THR A 110 -12.55 -0.47 22.01
CA THR A 110 -11.11 -0.34 22.17
C THR A 110 -10.57 -1.66 22.70
N PRO A 111 -9.66 -2.34 22.00
CA PRO A 111 -8.98 -3.51 22.57
C PRO A 111 -8.12 -3.02 23.73
N GLU A 112 -8.34 -3.59 24.92
CA GLU A 112 -7.42 -3.44 26.04
C GLU A 112 -6.02 -3.88 25.62
N GLU A 113 -5.03 -3.03 25.88
CA GLU A 113 -3.62 -3.31 25.70
C GLU A 113 -3.22 -4.47 26.63
N ASN A 114 -3.15 -5.68 26.09
CA ASN A 114 -2.41 -6.76 26.69
C ASN A 114 -1.11 -6.97 25.93
N ALA A 115 -0.04 -6.44 26.51
CA ALA A 115 1.32 -6.56 26.02
C ALA A 115 1.80 -8.03 26.01
N GLY A 116 2.27 -8.45 24.86
CA GLY A 116 3.47 -9.23 24.65
C GLY A 116 3.63 -10.60 25.28
N ASN A 117 3.20 -11.65 24.54
CA ASN A 117 3.84 -12.95 24.61
C ASN A 117 4.40 -13.28 23.21
N SER A 118 5.55 -13.97 23.12
CA SER A 118 6.16 -14.41 21.86
C SER A 118 5.15 -15.13 20.95
N HIS A 119 4.26 -15.93 21.53
CA HIS A 119 3.15 -16.57 20.83
C HIS A 119 2.15 -15.60 20.18
N THR A 120 2.06 -14.37 20.67
CA THR A 120 1.15 -13.34 20.08
C THR A 120 1.72 -12.77 18.80
N VAL A 121 3.05 -12.69 18.68
CA VAL A 121 3.72 -12.21 17.46
C VAL A 121 3.55 -13.22 16.33
N GLU A 122 3.82 -14.50 16.57
CA GLU A 122 3.62 -15.57 15.58
C GLU A 122 2.16 -15.64 15.13
N ALA A 123 1.21 -15.54 16.06
CA ALA A 123 -0.22 -15.55 15.74
C ALA A 123 -0.63 -14.30 14.92
N LEU A 124 0.00 -13.15 15.15
CA LEU A 124 -0.23 -11.95 14.37
C LEU A 124 0.33 -12.08 12.94
N GLU A 125 1.54 -12.62 12.79
CA GLU A 125 2.15 -12.84 11.48
C GLU A 125 1.28 -13.76 10.62
N GLU A 126 0.85 -14.90 11.18
CA GLU A 126 -0.06 -15.81 10.48
C GLU A 126 -1.42 -15.16 10.16
N ALA A 127 -1.97 -14.35 11.07
CA ALA A 127 -3.21 -13.64 10.82
C ALA A 127 -3.07 -12.58 9.70
N LEU A 128 -1.92 -11.93 9.60
CA LEU A 128 -1.61 -10.99 8.51
C LEU A 128 -1.52 -11.71 7.17
N GLU A 129 -0.90 -12.89 7.10
CA GLU A 129 -0.81 -13.71 5.89
C GLU A 129 -2.18 -14.17 5.38
N MET A 130 -3.17 -14.28 6.26
CA MET A 130 -4.55 -14.65 5.90
C MET A 130 -5.40 -13.47 5.43
N LEU A 131 -4.89 -12.23 5.50
CA LEU A 131 -5.62 -11.07 5.00
C LEU A 131 -5.65 -11.03 3.47
N PRO A 132 -6.76 -10.57 2.88
CA PRO A 132 -6.75 -10.21 1.46
C PRO A 132 -5.66 -9.18 1.16
N PRO A 133 -5.01 -9.24 -0.01
CA PRO A 133 -3.88 -8.36 -0.33
C PRO A 133 -4.14 -6.87 -0.16
N HIS A 134 -5.34 -6.38 -0.48
CA HIS A 134 -5.71 -4.98 -0.31
C HIS A 134 -5.84 -4.58 1.18
N GLU A 135 -6.32 -5.49 2.05
CA GLU A 135 -6.38 -5.27 3.50
C GLU A 135 -4.97 -5.28 4.11
N LEU A 136 -4.14 -6.25 3.69
CA LEU A 136 -2.74 -6.31 4.09
C LEU A 136 -1.97 -5.06 3.67
N ALA A 137 -2.16 -4.58 2.45
CA ALA A 137 -1.55 -3.34 1.99
C ALA A 137 -2.00 -2.14 2.82
N ALA A 138 -3.30 -2.00 3.10
CA ALA A 138 -3.82 -0.88 3.88
C ALA A 138 -3.27 -0.85 5.32
N ILE A 139 -3.27 -1.99 6.02
CA ILE A 139 -2.80 -2.07 7.40
C ILE A 139 -1.28 -1.83 7.49
N THR A 140 -0.51 -2.33 6.53
CA THR A 140 0.95 -2.14 6.49
C THR A 140 1.33 -0.72 6.11
N MET A 141 0.66 -0.07 5.16
CA MET A 141 0.85 1.35 4.88
C MET A 141 0.70 2.21 6.13
N PHE A 142 -0.28 1.91 6.98
CA PHE A 142 -0.54 2.69 8.18
C PHE A 142 0.49 2.42 9.29
N TYR A 143 0.76 1.14 9.62
CA TYR A 143 1.59 0.79 10.77
C TYR A 143 3.08 0.67 10.48
N TYR A 144 3.47 0.23 9.30
CA TYR A 144 4.88 0.05 8.93
C TYR A 144 5.45 1.23 8.15
N ASP A 145 4.68 1.77 7.21
CA ASP A 145 5.15 2.89 6.39
C ASP A 145 4.82 4.26 7.02
N ASN A 146 4.10 4.27 8.16
CA ASN A 146 3.65 5.48 8.86
C ASN A 146 2.92 6.50 7.94
N MET A 147 2.17 5.98 6.95
CA MET A 147 1.41 6.83 6.04
C MET A 147 0.18 7.42 6.74
N SER A 148 -0.12 8.67 6.43
CA SER A 148 -1.34 9.30 6.91
C SER A 148 -2.58 8.69 6.26
N LEU A 149 -3.75 8.83 6.90
CA LEU A 149 -5.02 8.38 6.29
C LEU A 149 -5.28 9.06 4.94
N ALA A 150 -4.82 10.31 4.77
CA ALA A 150 -4.94 11.03 3.51
C ALA A 150 -4.04 10.41 2.41
N ASP A 151 -2.81 10.03 2.75
CA ASP A 151 -1.90 9.38 1.80
C ASP A 151 -2.43 8.00 1.39
N ILE A 152 -2.90 7.20 2.36
CA ILE A 152 -3.50 5.89 2.08
C ILE A 152 -4.75 6.05 1.20
N ALA A 153 -5.59 7.04 1.49
CA ALA A 153 -6.75 7.35 0.66
C ALA A 153 -6.36 7.74 -0.77
N TYR A 154 -5.29 8.53 -0.92
CA TYR A 154 -4.73 8.87 -2.22
C TYR A 154 -4.22 7.62 -2.96
N VAL A 155 -3.49 6.73 -2.27
CA VAL A 155 -2.96 5.48 -2.84
C VAL A 155 -4.08 4.55 -3.29
N THR A 156 -5.08 4.32 -2.44
CA THR A 156 -6.17 3.37 -2.69
C THR A 156 -7.28 3.94 -3.59
N GLY A 157 -7.32 5.26 -3.79
CA GLY A 157 -8.38 5.93 -4.54
C GLY A 157 -9.67 6.09 -3.74
N SER A 158 -9.62 6.05 -2.41
CA SER A 158 -10.74 6.21 -1.51
C SER A 158 -10.72 7.58 -0.78
N ASN A 159 -11.45 7.74 0.30
CA ASN A 159 -11.37 8.91 1.15
C ASN A 159 -10.83 8.57 2.55
N PRO A 160 -10.28 9.55 3.31
CA PRO A 160 -9.66 9.28 4.61
C PRO A 160 -10.62 8.65 5.65
N SER A 161 -11.89 9.00 5.63
CA SER A 161 -12.89 8.42 6.52
C SER A 161 -13.13 6.94 6.22
N THR A 162 -13.22 6.59 4.94
CA THR A 162 -13.33 5.18 4.50
C THR A 162 -12.11 4.38 4.90
N VAL A 163 -10.90 4.92 4.72
CA VAL A 163 -9.66 4.27 5.16
C VAL A 163 -9.67 4.04 6.67
N GLY A 164 -10.05 5.03 7.47
CA GLY A 164 -10.15 4.89 8.92
C GLY A 164 -11.10 3.77 9.34
N SER A 165 -12.28 3.72 8.74
CA SER A 165 -13.27 2.65 8.97
C SER A 165 -12.74 1.28 8.53
N GLN A 166 -12.05 1.20 7.40
CA GLN A 166 -11.43 -0.02 6.89
C GLN A 166 -10.36 -0.53 7.87
N LEU A 167 -9.45 0.32 8.32
CA LEU A 167 -8.42 -0.05 9.29
C LEU A 167 -9.02 -0.54 10.61
N CYS A 168 -10.11 0.06 11.07
CA CYS A 168 -10.84 -0.41 12.26
C CYS A 168 -11.39 -1.83 12.05
N ARG A 169 -12.01 -2.11 10.90
CA ARG A 169 -12.51 -3.46 10.56
C ARG A 169 -11.39 -4.49 10.48
N ILE A 170 -10.27 -4.14 9.84
CA ILE A 170 -9.10 -5.04 9.72
C ILE A 170 -8.56 -5.37 11.11
N ARG A 171 -8.41 -4.39 12.02
CA ARG A 171 -7.97 -4.64 13.40
C ARG A 171 -8.90 -5.60 14.15
N LYS A 172 -10.20 -5.41 14.06
CA LYS A 172 -11.19 -6.31 14.65
C LYS A 172 -11.12 -7.72 14.08
N LYS A 173 -10.87 -7.85 12.77
CA LYS A 173 -10.68 -9.13 12.09
C LYS A 173 -9.42 -9.84 12.59
N LEU A 174 -8.28 -9.16 12.64
CA LEU A 174 -7.03 -9.70 13.16
C LEU A 174 -7.18 -10.15 14.64
N TYR A 175 -7.79 -9.33 15.47
CA TYR A 175 -8.04 -9.68 16.87
C TYR A 175 -8.86 -10.98 17.02
N ARG A 176 -9.92 -11.14 16.22
CA ARG A 176 -10.73 -12.37 16.22
C ARG A 176 -9.93 -13.59 15.78
N MET A 177 -9.10 -13.45 14.75
CA MET A 177 -8.25 -14.53 14.22
C MET A 177 -7.24 -14.98 15.27
N ILE A 178 -6.57 -14.04 15.94
CA ILE A 178 -5.62 -14.33 17.02
C ILE A 178 -6.31 -15.01 18.21
N LYS A 179 -7.45 -14.47 18.64
CA LYS A 179 -8.20 -15.02 19.78
C LYS A 179 -8.73 -16.43 19.52
N SER A 180 -9.17 -16.74 18.31
CA SER A 180 -9.70 -18.07 17.95
C SER A 180 -8.63 -19.17 17.96
N LYS A 181 -7.35 -18.82 17.85
CA LYS A 181 -6.21 -19.76 17.96
C LYS A 181 -5.82 -20.07 19.40
N HIS A 182 -6.22 -19.23 20.36
CA HIS A 182 -5.91 -19.38 21.78
C HIS A 182 -7.09 -19.91 22.61
N ALA A 183 -8.23 -20.20 21.98
CA ALA A 183 -9.39 -20.81 22.57
C ALA A 183 -9.41 -22.32 22.30
#